data_bdf181305688df001232e246b523c465
#
_entry.id   bdf181305688df001232e246b523c465
#
_cell.length_a   1.000
_cell.length_b   1.000
_cell.length_c   1.000
_cell.angle_alpha   90.00
_cell.angle_beta   90.00
_cell.angle_gamma   90.00
#
_symmetry.space_group_name_H-M   'P 1'
#
loop_
_entity.id
_entity.type
_entity.pdbx_description
1 polymer ?
#
loop_
_entity_poly.entity_id
_entity_poly.type
_entity_poly.pdbx_seq_one_letter_code
_entity_poly.pdbx_strand_id
1 'polypeptide(L)'
;MNVCLDSSAIVKLYVPEAETPSLAAYVRRLKEPLPFSHLPEIEVKNALRLKVFRKEALSRPVAKSIRTIDKDVGLQILKRPELKWVDVFREAEELSKRFSSRSGSRSLDLLHVASCLLIPSRDFLTFDDRQATLAKKAGLHIVRLRK
;
A
#
# COMPACT_ATOMS: atom_id res chain seq x y z
N MET A 1 -5.68 8.28 10.65
CA MET A 1 -5.29 7.45 9.47
C MET A 1 -6.55 6.88 8.84
N ASN A 2 -7.08 7.57 7.84
CA ASN A 2 -8.40 7.25 7.27
C ASN A 2 -8.35 6.41 6.00
N VAL A 3 -7.19 6.28 5.36
CA VAL A 3 -7.04 5.50 4.14
C VAL A 3 -5.78 4.64 4.21
N CYS A 4 -5.91 3.42 3.77
CA CYS A 4 -4.79 2.49 3.60
C CYS A 4 -4.48 2.39 2.10
N LEU A 5 -3.24 2.64 1.73
CA LEU A 5 -2.77 2.48 0.37
C LEU A 5 -2.01 1.15 0.26
N ASP A 6 -2.23 0.41 -0.81
CA ASP A 6 -1.37 -0.73 -1.08
C ASP A 6 -0.01 -0.27 -1.63
N SER A 7 0.94 -1.20 -1.73
CA SER A 7 2.30 -0.87 -2.15
C SER A 7 2.37 -0.29 -3.55
N SER A 8 1.51 -0.74 -4.47
CA SER A 8 1.48 -0.21 -5.84
C SER A 8 1.08 1.26 -5.88
N ALA A 9 0.14 1.65 -5.04
CA ALA A 9 -0.28 3.05 -4.93
C ALA A 9 0.83 3.90 -4.30
N ILE A 10 1.48 3.40 -3.25
CA ILE A 10 2.57 4.14 -2.60
C ILE A 10 3.73 4.39 -3.56
N VAL A 11 4.11 3.39 -4.38
CA VAL A 11 5.15 3.57 -5.41
C VAL A 11 4.85 4.78 -6.30
N LYS A 12 3.59 4.96 -6.70
CA LYS A 12 3.19 6.07 -7.57
C LYS A 12 3.30 7.45 -6.92
N LEU A 13 3.42 7.52 -5.60
CA LEU A 13 3.70 8.78 -4.90
C LEU A 13 5.17 9.18 -5.00
N TYR A 14 6.06 8.23 -5.20
CA TYR A 14 7.51 8.45 -5.19
C TYR A 14 8.19 8.29 -6.55
N VAL A 15 7.49 7.69 -7.51
CA VAL A 15 7.93 7.60 -8.90
C VAL A 15 6.80 8.09 -9.80
N PRO A 16 7.01 9.18 -10.56
CA PRO A 16 5.95 9.76 -11.37
C PRO A 16 5.40 8.77 -12.42
N GLU A 17 4.10 8.60 -12.41
CA GLU A 17 3.32 7.84 -13.37
C GLU A 17 2.06 8.62 -13.72
N ALA A 18 1.23 8.09 -14.63
CA ALA A 18 0.02 8.79 -15.11
C ALA A 18 -0.94 9.15 -13.96
N GLU A 19 -1.06 8.29 -12.95
CA GLU A 19 -1.99 8.48 -11.84
C GLU A 19 -1.43 9.36 -10.70
N THR A 20 -0.15 9.67 -10.72
CA THR A 20 0.51 10.40 -9.63
C THR A 20 -0.13 11.75 -9.31
N PRO A 21 -0.49 12.61 -10.30
CA PRO A 21 -1.10 13.90 -9.96
C PRO A 21 -2.41 13.77 -9.20
N SER A 22 -3.32 12.90 -9.60
CA SER A 22 -4.61 12.71 -8.93
C SER A 22 -4.44 12.04 -7.57
N LEU A 23 -3.52 11.09 -7.46
CA LEU A 23 -3.21 10.43 -6.19
C LEU A 23 -2.58 11.40 -5.19
N ALA A 24 -1.62 12.20 -5.62
CA ALA A 24 -0.98 13.20 -4.77
C ALA A 24 -1.98 14.27 -4.30
N ALA A 25 -2.88 14.70 -5.17
CA ALA A 25 -3.95 15.64 -4.80
C ALA A 25 -4.88 15.04 -3.76
N TYR A 26 -5.26 13.78 -3.92
CA TYR A 26 -6.09 13.06 -2.95
C TYR A 26 -5.40 12.99 -1.58
N VAL A 27 -4.14 12.56 -1.54
CA VAL A 27 -3.37 12.43 -0.30
C VAL A 27 -3.23 13.77 0.40
N ARG A 28 -2.95 14.86 -0.33
CA ARG A 28 -2.84 16.20 0.25
C ARG A 28 -4.15 16.66 0.91
N ARG A 29 -5.30 16.29 0.35
CA ARG A 29 -6.61 16.65 0.91
C ARG A 29 -6.92 15.93 2.21
N LEU A 30 -6.34 14.76 2.44
CA LEU A 30 -6.56 13.99 3.68
C LEU A 30 -6.05 14.71 4.92
N LYS A 31 -4.97 15.48 4.80
CA LYS A 31 -4.30 16.18 5.90
C LYS A 31 -3.95 15.26 7.09
N GLU A 32 -3.71 14.00 6.81
CA GLU A 32 -3.42 12.96 7.79
C GLU A 32 -2.22 12.12 7.34
N PRO A 33 -1.46 11.55 8.29
CA PRO A 33 -0.43 10.58 7.94
C PRO A 33 -1.00 9.37 7.22
N LEU A 34 -0.23 8.81 6.31
CA LEU A 34 -0.54 7.52 5.69
C LEU A 34 0.03 6.39 6.53
N PRO A 35 -0.74 5.33 6.79
CA PRO A 35 -0.20 4.16 7.48
C PRO A 35 0.87 3.49 6.61
N PHE A 36 2.01 3.20 7.20
CA PHE A 36 3.16 2.62 6.52
C PHE A 36 3.88 1.65 7.44
N SER A 37 3.40 0.41 7.48
CA SER A 37 4.04 -0.65 8.25
C SER A 37 5.28 -1.16 7.53
N HIS A 38 6.03 -2.05 8.17
CA HIS A 38 7.22 -2.64 7.56
C HIS A 38 6.92 -3.49 6.33
N LEU A 39 5.69 -4.00 6.19
CA LEU A 39 5.30 -4.80 5.03
C LEU A 39 5.25 -3.97 3.73
N PRO A 40 4.47 -2.88 3.63
CA PRO A 40 4.54 -2.03 2.44
C PRO A 40 5.91 -1.38 2.26
N GLU A 41 6.64 -1.11 3.34
CA GLU A 41 7.98 -0.55 3.22
C GLU A 41 8.92 -1.45 2.43
N ILE A 42 9.02 -2.74 2.79
CA ILE A 42 9.89 -3.66 2.05
C ILE A 42 9.41 -3.84 0.61
N GLU A 43 8.11 -3.91 0.38
CA GLU A 43 7.60 -4.08 -0.97
C GLU A 43 7.85 -2.86 -1.85
N VAL A 44 7.61 -1.66 -1.34
CA VAL A 44 7.83 -0.41 -2.09
C VAL A 44 9.31 -0.24 -2.41
N LYS A 45 10.18 -0.36 -1.42
CA LYS A 45 11.63 -0.23 -1.63
C LYS A 45 12.17 -1.30 -2.57
N ASN A 46 11.70 -2.53 -2.44
CA ASN A 46 12.11 -3.59 -3.35
C ASN A 46 11.58 -3.38 -4.77
N ALA A 47 10.35 -2.94 -4.92
CA ALA A 47 9.78 -2.61 -6.23
C ALA A 47 10.61 -1.53 -6.95
N LEU A 48 11.07 -0.51 -6.21
CA LEU A 48 11.94 0.54 -6.76
C LEU A 48 13.28 -0.02 -7.20
N ARG A 49 13.89 -0.88 -6.40
CA ARG A 49 15.17 -1.54 -6.75
C ARG A 49 15.02 -2.48 -7.95
N LEU A 50 13.90 -3.18 -8.06
CA LEU A 50 13.60 -4.03 -9.22
C LEU A 50 13.47 -3.23 -10.52
N LYS A 51 13.00 -1.98 -10.46
CA LYS A 51 13.00 -1.10 -11.65
C LYS A 51 14.40 -0.87 -12.19
N VAL A 52 15.39 -0.73 -11.31
CA VAL A 52 16.78 -0.61 -11.72
C VAL A 52 17.27 -1.91 -12.37
N PHE A 53 16.99 -3.04 -11.77
CA PHE A 53 17.36 -4.35 -12.30
C PHE A 53 16.75 -4.60 -13.69
N ARG A 54 15.49 -4.19 -13.90
CA ARG A 54 14.79 -4.34 -15.18
C ARG A 54 15.13 -3.26 -16.19
N LYS A 55 16.05 -2.34 -15.85
CA LYS A 55 16.44 -1.20 -16.69
C LYS A 55 15.28 -0.24 -17.02
N GLU A 56 14.28 -0.19 -16.15
CA GLU A 56 13.13 0.73 -16.25
C GLU A 56 13.43 2.07 -15.58
N ALA A 57 14.43 2.12 -14.72
CA ALA A 57 14.84 3.32 -14.00
C ALA A 57 16.33 3.29 -13.71
N LEU A 58 16.91 4.48 -13.50
CA LEU A 58 18.31 4.64 -13.13
C LEU A 58 18.49 4.53 -11.61
N SER A 59 19.66 4.07 -11.18
CA SER A 59 19.95 3.83 -9.77
C SER A 59 19.93 5.10 -8.91
N ARG A 60 20.42 6.25 -9.40
CA ARG A 60 20.41 7.51 -8.64
C ARG A 60 19.01 8.05 -8.33
N PRO A 61 18.09 8.16 -9.31
CA PRO A 61 16.71 8.58 -9.01
C PRO A 61 16.01 7.64 -8.03
N VAL A 62 16.22 6.33 -8.15
CA VAL A 62 15.65 5.35 -7.22
C VAL A 62 16.20 5.54 -5.81
N ALA A 63 17.51 5.71 -5.66
CA ALA A 63 18.12 5.98 -4.36
C ALA A 63 17.56 7.27 -3.74
N LYS A 64 17.34 8.30 -4.55
CA LYS A 64 16.71 9.54 -4.10
C LYS A 64 15.28 9.33 -3.62
N SER A 65 14.48 8.55 -4.37
CA SER A 65 13.10 8.22 -3.98
C SER A 65 13.07 7.48 -2.65
N ILE A 66 13.99 6.52 -2.44
CA ILE A 66 14.09 5.78 -1.18
C ILE A 66 14.46 6.70 -0.02
N ARG A 67 15.40 7.63 -0.22
CA ARG A 67 15.74 8.64 0.79
C ARG A 67 14.54 9.53 1.14
N THR A 68 13.73 9.88 0.14
CA THR A 68 12.51 10.65 0.37
C THR A 68 11.51 9.87 1.20
N ILE A 69 11.33 8.58 0.94
CA ILE A 69 10.50 7.70 1.76
C ILE A 69 10.98 7.70 3.21
N ASP A 70 12.28 7.51 3.44
CA ASP A 70 12.87 7.50 4.79
C ASP A 70 12.67 8.84 5.50
N LYS A 71 12.81 9.95 4.77
CA LYS A 71 12.54 11.28 5.30
C LYS A 71 11.06 11.43 5.70
N ASP A 72 10.15 10.97 4.87
CA ASP A 72 8.70 11.04 5.14
C ASP A 72 8.30 10.19 6.34
N VAL A 73 8.96 9.05 6.55
CA VAL A 73 8.81 8.26 7.77
C VAL A 73 9.30 9.06 8.98
N GLY A 74 10.46 9.69 8.88
CA GLY A 74 11.02 10.51 9.95
C GLY A 74 10.14 11.72 10.30
N LEU A 75 9.48 12.31 9.32
CA LEU A 75 8.55 13.43 9.49
C LEU A 75 7.13 12.99 9.86
N GLN A 76 6.89 11.69 9.96
CA GLN A 76 5.58 11.10 10.22
C GLN A 76 4.50 11.47 9.18
N ILE A 77 4.90 11.74 7.96
CA ILE A 77 4.02 11.80 6.80
C ILE A 77 3.58 10.37 6.44
N LEU A 78 4.53 9.44 6.49
CA LEU A 78 4.29 8.01 6.51
C LEU A 78 4.45 7.55 7.95
N LYS A 79 3.39 7.01 8.54
CA LYS A 79 3.38 6.69 9.97
C LYS A 79 3.24 5.19 10.20
N ARG A 80 4.06 4.66 11.13
CA ARG A 80 3.95 3.27 11.58
C ARG A 80 2.63 3.07 12.33
N PRO A 81 1.72 2.22 11.82
CA PRO A 81 0.52 1.89 12.59
C PRO A 81 0.86 0.93 13.72
N GLU A 82 0.07 0.98 14.78
CA GLU A 82 0.16 -0.03 15.84
C GLU A 82 -0.51 -1.32 15.35
N LEU A 83 0.30 -2.33 15.04
CA LEU A 83 -0.16 -3.62 14.56
C LEU A 83 0.47 -4.75 15.38
N LYS A 84 -0.37 -5.65 15.84
CA LYS A 84 0.07 -6.94 16.37
C LYS A 84 0.15 -7.92 15.21
N TRP A 85 1.35 -8.28 14.81
CA TRP A 85 1.56 -9.12 13.63
C TRP A 85 0.92 -10.51 13.76
N VAL A 86 0.83 -11.05 14.96
CA VAL A 86 0.09 -12.30 15.20
C VAL A 86 -1.38 -12.15 14.76
N ASP A 87 -2.01 -11.03 15.07
CA ASP A 87 -3.39 -10.78 14.67
C ASP A 87 -3.51 -10.55 13.16
N VAL A 88 -2.51 -9.90 12.54
CA VAL A 88 -2.45 -9.74 11.08
C VAL A 88 -2.41 -11.11 10.39
N PHE A 89 -1.55 -12.00 10.85
CA PHE A 89 -1.44 -13.34 10.28
C PHE A 89 -2.72 -14.16 10.46
N ARG A 90 -3.36 -14.07 11.62
CA ARG A 90 -4.65 -14.73 11.86
C ARG A 90 -5.74 -14.22 10.94
N GLU A 91 -5.83 -12.89 10.79
CA GLU A 91 -6.81 -12.28 9.88
C GLU A 91 -6.54 -12.68 8.43
N ALA A 92 -5.27 -12.69 8.01
CA ALA A 92 -4.88 -13.12 6.67
C ALA A 92 -5.28 -14.58 6.42
N GLU A 93 -5.12 -15.45 7.40
CA GLU A 93 -5.55 -16.85 7.28
C GLU A 93 -7.07 -16.98 7.15
N GLU A 94 -7.83 -16.20 7.90
CA GLU A 94 -9.29 -16.16 7.77
C GLU A 94 -9.72 -15.68 6.38
N LEU A 95 -9.06 -14.66 5.84
CA LEU A 95 -9.31 -14.21 4.46
C LEU A 95 -8.95 -15.29 3.44
N SER A 96 -7.86 -16.01 3.66
CA SER A 96 -7.45 -17.13 2.81
C SER A 96 -8.53 -18.22 2.77
N LYS A 97 -9.03 -18.62 3.92
CA LYS A 97 -10.10 -19.63 4.01
C LYS A 97 -11.36 -19.20 3.25
N ARG A 98 -11.72 -17.94 3.36
CA ARG A 98 -12.95 -17.41 2.74
C ARG A 98 -12.83 -17.18 1.25
N PHE A 99 -11.67 -16.76 0.76
CA PHE A 99 -11.58 -16.19 -0.58
C PHE A 99 -10.54 -16.83 -1.50
N SER A 100 -9.43 -17.38 -1.00
CA SER A 100 -8.29 -17.76 -1.86
C SER A 100 -8.61 -18.84 -2.89
N SER A 101 -9.43 -19.82 -2.54
CA SER A 101 -9.79 -20.89 -3.49
C SER A 101 -10.60 -20.38 -4.69
N ARG A 102 -11.21 -19.22 -4.57
CA ARG A 102 -12.04 -18.62 -5.64
C ARG A 102 -11.34 -17.44 -6.32
N SER A 103 -10.51 -16.68 -5.60
CA SER A 103 -9.87 -15.47 -6.09
C SER A 103 -8.43 -15.66 -6.52
N GLY A 104 -7.76 -16.73 -6.04
CA GLY A 104 -6.34 -16.93 -6.28
C GLY A 104 -5.46 -15.87 -5.63
N SER A 105 -5.90 -15.28 -4.52
CA SER A 105 -5.14 -14.25 -3.80
C SER A 105 -3.83 -14.81 -3.28
N ARG A 106 -2.77 -14.02 -3.40
CA ARG A 106 -1.43 -14.39 -2.91
C ARG A 106 -1.29 -14.02 -1.44
N SER A 107 -0.34 -14.67 -0.76
CA SER A 107 -0.10 -14.45 0.67
C SER A 107 0.16 -12.99 1.02
N LEU A 108 0.96 -12.27 0.22
CA LEU A 108 1.24 -10.86 0.46
C LEU A 108 -0.01 -9.98 0.29
N ASP A 109 -0.87 -10.29 -0.69
CA ASP A 109 -2.14 -9.58 -0.88
C ASP A 109 -3.04 -9.73 0.34
N LEU A 110 -3.12 -10.96 0.88
CA LEU A 110 -3.89 -11.24 2.09
C LEU A 110 -3.34 -10.48 3.30
N LEU A 111 -2.01 -10.44 3.45
CA LEU A 111 -1.36 -9.71 4.55
C LEU A 111 -1.62 -8.20 4.48
N HIS A 112 -1.59 -7.61 3.27
CA HIS A 112 -1.90 -6.20 3.09
C HIS A 112 -3.33 -5.87 3.49
N VAL A 113 -4.30 -6.63 2.98
CA VAL A 113 -5.71 -6.41 3.31
C VAL A 113 -5.96 -6.65 4.79
N ALA A 114 -5.39 -7.72 5.36
CA ALA A 114 -5.51 -8.01 6.78
C ALA A 114 -4.95 -6.87 7.65
N SER A 115 -3.79 -6.33 7.28
CA SER A 115 -3.20 -5.18 7.98
C SER A 115 -4.14 -3.98 7.98
N CYS A 116 -4.73 -3.68 6.82
CA CYS A 116 -5.65 -2.55 6.68
C CYS A 116 -6.96 -2.74 7.46
N LEU A 117 -7.43 -3.98 7.60
CA LEU A 117 -8.60 -4.28 8.42
C LEU A 117 -8.35 -4.04 9.91
N LEU A 118 -7.12 -4.17 10.37
CA LEU A 118 -6.74 -4.01 11.78
C LEU A 118 -6.29 -2.57 12.12
N ILE A 119 -6.19 -1.70 11.13
CA ILE A 119 -5.99 -0.26 11.32
C ILE A 119 -7.37 0.39 11.41
N PRO A 120 -7.55 1.47 12.19
CA PRO A 120 -8.84 2.17 12.26
C PRO A 120 -9.13 2.99 10.98
N SER A 121 -9.00 2.34 9.83
CA SER A 121 -9.30 2.87 8.52
C SER A 121 -10.31 1.94 7.85
N ARG A 122 -11.26 2.54 7.14
CA ARG A 122 -12.21 1.76 6.33
C ARG A 122 -11.98 1.92 4.84
N ASP A 123 -11.16 2.88 4.46
CA ASP A 123 -10.88 3.20 3.07
C ASP A 123 -9.61 2.52 2.61
N PHE A 124 -9.67 1.95 1.43
CA PHE A 124 -8.55 1.27 0.79
C PHE A 124 -8.37 1.78 -0.63
N LEU A 125 -7.16 2.16 -0.98
CA LEU A 125 -6.82 2.67 -2.30
C LEU A 125 -5.78 1.79 -2.97
N THR A 126 -6.11 1.24 -4.10
CA THR A 126 -5.24 0.42 -4.94
C THR A 126 -5.53 0.66 -6.41
N PHE A 127 -4.54 0.45 -7.24
CA PHE A 127 -4.68 0.43 -8.70
C PHE A 127 -4.70 -1.00 -9.26
N ASP A 128 -4.62 -2.01 -8.39
CA ASP A 128 -4.72 -3.42 -8.76
C ASP A 128 -6.18 -3.89 -8.58
N ASP A 129 -6.84 -4.27 -9.66
CA ASP A 129 -8.24 -4.69 -9.65
C ASP A 129 -8.48 -5.94 -8.81
N ARG A 130 -7.53 -6.88 -8.79
CA ARG A 130 -7.65 -8.09 -7.97
C ARG A 130 -7.58 -7.76 -6.49
N GLN A 131 -6.68 -6.85 -6.12
CA GLN A 131 -6.54 -6.39 -4.74
C GLN A 131 -7.78 -5.59 -4.31
N ALA A 132 -8.32 -4.75 -5.17
CA ALA A 132 -9.56 -4.02 -4.92
C ALA A 132 -10.73 -4.98 -4.66
N THR A 133 -10.85 -6.02 -5.47
CA THR A 133 -11.90 -7.04 -5.31
C THR A 133 -11.78 -7.76 -3.96
N LEU A 134 -10.59 -8.19 -3.59
CA LEU A 134 -10.34 -8.84 -2.30
C LEU A 134 -10.67 -7.91 -1.13
N ALA A 135 -10.17 -6.68 -1.17
CA ALA A 135 -10.39 -5.69 -0.12
C ALA A 135 -11.88 -5.37 0.06
N LYS A 136 -12.61 -5.23 -1.04
CA LYS A 136 -14.06 -4.99 -1.00
C LYS A 136 -14.81 -6.16 -0.37
N LYS A 137 -14.49 -7.40 -0.77
CA LYS A 137 -15.09 -8.60 -0.18
C LYS A 137 -14.78 -8.75 1.30
N ALA A 138 -13.61 -8.27 1.72
CA ALA A 138 -13.19 -8.29 3.12
C ALA A 138 -13.86 -7.21 3.98
N GLY A 139 -14.59 -6.27 3.36
CA GLY A 139 -15.33 -5.22 4.06
C GLY A 139 -14.72 -3.83 4.01
N LEU A 140 -13.65 -3.63 3.24
CA LEU A 140 -13.07 -2.30 3.05
C LEU A 140 -13.81 -1.52 1.95
N HIS A 141 -13.88 -0.22 2.12
CA HIS A 141 -14.40 0.70 1.10
C HIS A 141 -13.29 1.04 0.10
N ILE A 142 -13.55 0.80 -1.18
CA ILE A 142 -12.56 1.06 -2.23
C ILE A 142 -12.68 2.50 -2.70
N VAL A 143 -11.58 3.24 -2.56
CA VAL A 143 -11.48 4.62 -3.05
C VAL A 143 -11.21 4.58 -4.56
N ARG A 144 -12.05 5.27 -5.32
CA ARG A 144 -11.87 5.45 -6.76
C ARG A 144 -11.44 6.91 -7.02
N LEU A 145 -10.28 7.08 -7.66
CA LEU A 145 -9.82 8.39 -8.07
C LEU A 145 -10.44 8.75 -9.42
N ARG A 146 -10.89 10.00 -9.52
CA ARG A 146 -11.30 10.57 -10.81
C ARG A 146 -10.06 10.86 -11.63
N LYS A 147 -10.08 10.43 -12.87
CA LYS A 147 -9.04 10.79 -13.83
C LYS A 147 -9.11 12.26 -14.18
#